data_81ed2f43b4868352f6958500d35f2b13
#
_entry.id   81ed2f43b4868352f6958500d35f2b13
#
_cell.length_a   1.000
_cell.length_b   1.000
_cell.length_c   1.000
_cell.angle_alpha   90.00
_cell.angle_beta   90.00
_cell.angle_gamma   90.00
#
_symmetry.space_group_name_H-M   'P 1'
#
loop_
_entity.id
_entity.type
_entity.pdbx_description
1 polymer ?
#
loop_
_entity_poly.entity_id
_entity_poly.type
_entity_poly.pdbx_seq_one_letter_code
_entity_poly.pdbx_strand_id
1 'polypeptide(L)'
;MNSDNRPVKVQVNHLTKYFDDLHVLDDVSFNVKKGEFLCVVGPTGCGKTTFLNLLTRLIEPTSGQLLIDGEPADPRKHSISFVFQQPSSYEWQTVEEHIKFGLKIKKLSKDEIEKRTERILKLMALTELRHVYPRELSVSSEQQVIIGRAFAMYPDLLLMDEPYGHMDLKMRFYLEDEVVRIWQELGSTIIFITHNIEEAVYLAERVLILTNKPAKIREEVLIDLPRPRDVTDPKFIELRRQITSLIRWW
;
A
#
# COMPACT_ATOMS: atom_id res chain seq x y z
N MET A 1 -2.54 15.06 -23.53
CA MET A 1 -1.87 13.87 -22.92
C MET A 1 -0.57 14.36 -22.28
N ASN A 2 -0.57 14.68 -21.00
CA ASN A 2 0.69 14.94 -20.29
C ASN A 2 1.37 13.57 -20.13
N SER A 3 2.44 13.33 -20.88
CA SER A 3 3.30 12.18 -20.65
C SER A 3 3.91 12.34 -19.25
N ASP A 4 3.46 11.52 -18.31
CA ASP A 4 4.03 11.46 -16.97
C ASP A 4 5.53 11.07 -17.08
N ASN A 5 6.39 12.06 -16.94
CA ASN A 5 7.84 11.95 -17.19
C ASN A 5 8.62 11.50 -15.93
N ARG A 6 7.91 11.08 -14.86
CA ARG A 6 8.52 10.55 -13.64
C ARG A 6 9.33 9.27 -13.96
N PRO A 7 10.51 9.08 -13.37
CA PRO A 7 11.28 7.85 -13.57
C PRO A 7 10.52 6.63 -13.03
N VAL A 8 10.82 5.47 -13.57
CA VAL A 8 10.26 4.20 -13.11
C VAL A 8 10.88 3.82 -11.77
N LYS A 9 10.05 3.54 -10.77
CA LYS A 9 10.46 3.05 -9.44
C LYS A 9 10.43 1.53 -9.36
N VAL A 10 9.34 0.91 -9.83
CA VAL A 10 9.19 -0.56 -9.84
C VAL A 10 8.94 -1.02 -11.26
N GLN A 11 9.66 -2.04 -11.69
CA GLN A 11 9.44 -2.73 -12.97
C GLN A 11 9.08 -4.19 -12.69
N VAL A 12 7.99 -4.61 -13.27
CA VAL A 12 7.51 -5.99 -13.25
C VAL A 12 7.56 -6.49 -14.67
N ASN A 13 8.42 -7.48 -14.95
CA ASN A 13 8.66 -7.98 -16.30
C ASN A 13 8.35 -9.47 -16.37
N HIS A 14 7.30 -9.85 -17.11
CA HIS A 14 6.90 -11.23 -17.40
C HIS A 14 6.80 -12.11 -16.15
N LEU A 15 6.25 -11.53 -15.06
CA LEU A 15 6.20 -12.17 -13.76
C LEU A 15 5.21 -13.32 -13.75
N THR A 16 5.71 -14.52 -13.44
CA THR A 16 4.92 -15.74 -13.33
C THR A 16 5.19 -16.43 -12.00
N LYS A 17 4.12 -16.93 -11.35
CA LYS A 17 4.22 -17.64 -10.08
C LYS A 17 3.35 -18.87 -10.04
N TYR A 18 3.99 -20.01 -9.75
CA TYR A 18 3.37 -21.26 -9.39
C TYR A 18 3.66 -21.59 -7.92
N PHE A 19 2.72 -22.24 -7.26
CA PHE A 19 2.89 -22.98 -6.01
C PHE A 19 2.52 -24.41 -6.33
N ASP A 20 3.51 -25.26 -6.42
CA ASP A 20 3.37 -26.61 -6.96
C ASP A 20 2.62 -26.57 -8.32
N ASP A 21 1.45 -27.18 -8.43
CA ASP A 21 0.61 -27.18 -9.64
C ASP A 21 -0.33 -25.96 -9.74
N LEU A 22 -0.40 -25.11 -8.70
CA LEU A 22 -1.29 -23.97 -8.68
C LEU A 22 -0.67 -22.78 -9.40
N HIS A 23 -1.17 -22.44 -10.59
CA HIS A 23 -0.79 -21.23 -11.32
C HIS A 23 -1.49 -20.01 -10.75
N VAL A 24 -0.75 -19.08 -10.17
CA VAL A 24 -1.29 -17.90 -9.46
C VAL A 24 -1.14 -16.63 -10.27
N LEU A 25 0.05 -16.33 -10.81
CA LEU A 25 0.32 -15.19 -11.68
C LEU A 25 0.84 -15.68 -13.03
N ASP A 26 0.33 -15.11 -14.12
CA ASP A 26 0.64 -15.50 -15.48
C ASP A 26 1.05 -14.30 -16.32
N ASP A 27 2.35 -14.20 -16.60
CA ASP A 27 2.95 -13.20 -17.50
C ASP A 27 2.56 -11.74 -17.18
N VAL A 28 2.62 -11.36 -15.89
CA VAL A 28 2.26 -10.04 -15.42
C VAL A 28 3.40 -9.06 -15.68
N SER A 29 3.14 -7.97 -16.42
CA SER A 29 4.13 -6.95 -16.76
C SER A 29 3.54 -5.54 -16.63
N PHE A 30 4.16 -4.68 -15.81
CA PHE A 30 3.82 -3.26 -15.67
C PHE A 30 4.94 -2.49 -14.97
N ASN A 31 4.85 -1.16 -15.01
CA ASN A 31 5.77 -0.27 -14.32
C ASN A 31 5.02 0.61 -13.32
N VAL A 32 5.69 0.97 -12.21
CA VAL A 32 5.21 1.98 -11.26
C VAL A 32 6.18 3.15 -11.28
N LYS A 33 5.65 4.37 -11.42
CA LYS A 33 6.47 5.59 -11.44
C LYS A 33 6.88 6.01 -10.03
N LYS A 34 8.01 6.69 -9.92
CA LYS A 34 8.46 7.26 -8.64
C LYS A 34 7.44 8.26 -8.11
N GLY A 35 7.04 8.11 -6.85
CA GLY A 35 6.02 8.93 -6.21
C GLY A 35 4.59 8.64 -6.69
N GLU A 36 4.36 7.60 -7.47
CA GLU A 36 3.02 7.20 -7.89
C GLU A 36 2.25 6.52 -6.75
N PHE A 37 0.95 6.79 -6.68
CA PHE A 37 0.00 6.03 -5.89
C PHE A 37 -0.74 5.07 -6.82
N LEU A 38 -0.29 3.82 -6.88
CA LEU A 38 -0.91 2.74 -7.65
C LEU A 38 -1.83 1.91 -6.78
N CYS A 39 -3.10 1.72 -7.15
CA CYS A 39 -3.94 0.68 -6.57
C CYS A 39 -3.99 -0.55 -7.47
N VAL A 40 -3.96 -1.73 -6.84
CA VAL A 40 -4.15 -3.01 -7.51
C VAL A 40 -5.45 -3.63 -6.98
N VAL A 41 -6.41 -3.83 -7.87
CA VAL A 41 -7.71 -4.42 -7.57
C VAL A 41 -7.92 -5.72 -8.33
N GLY A 42 -8.79 -6.57 -7.81
CA GLY A 42 -9.12 -7.84 -8.45
C GLY A 42 -9.86 -8.77 -7.49
N PRO A 43 -10.38 -9.91 -7.99
CA PRO A 43 -11.15 -10.85 -7.19
C PRO A 43 -10.37 -11.35 -5.97
N THR A 44 -11.09 -11.75 -4.93
CA THR A 44 -10.47 -12.36 -3.74
C THR A 44 -9.69 -13.61 -4.14
N GLY A 45 -8.48 -13.73 -3.62
CA GLY A 45 -7.61 -14.88 -3.90
C GLY A 45 -6.96 -14.88 -5.28
N CYS A 46 -7.10 -13.84 -6.13
CA CYS A 46 -6.50 -13.84 -7.47
C CYS A 46 -4.95 -13.78 -7.47
N GLY A 47 -4.30 -13.38 -6.35
CA GLY A 47 -2.83 -13.35 -6.27
C GLY A 47 -2.24 -11.98 -5.87
N LYS A 48 -3.07 -11.01 -5.43
CA LYS A 48 -2.61 -9.66 -5.04
C LYS A 48 -1.56 -9.69 -3.94
N THR A 49 -1.84 -10.36 -2.82
CA THR A 49 -0.88 -10.58 -1.73
C THR A 49 0.37 -11.33 -2.19
N THR A 50 0.21 -12.32 -3.08
CA THR A 50 1.33 -13.04 -3.68
C THR A 50 2.28 -12.09 -4.41
N PHE A 51 1.72 -11.14 -5.18
CA PHE A 51 2.51 -10.11 -5.86
C PHE A 51 3.33 -9.26 -4.87
N LEU A 52 2.74 -8.78 -3.77
CA LEU A 52 3.48 -8.00 -2.76
C LEU A 52 4.58 -8.85 -2.08
N ASN A 53 4.30 -10.12 -1.81
CA ASN A 53 5.30 -11.03 -1.23
C ASN A 53 6.48 -11.28 -2.17
N LEU A 54 6.26 -11.27 -3.47
CA LEU A 54 7.32 -11.34 -4.48
C LEU A 54 8.17 -10.07 -4.49
N LEU A 55 7.56 -8.88 -4.37
CA LEU A 55 8.28 -7.60 -4.29
C LEU A 55 9.17 -7.49 -3.05
N THR A 56 8.76 -8.09 -1.94
CA THR A 56 9.53 -8.09 -0.68
C THR A 56 10.49 -9.28 -0.58
N ARG A 57 10.55 -10.14 -1.60
CA ARG A 57 11.33 -11.40 -1.58
C ARG A 57 11.00 -12.31 -0.40
N LEU A 58 9.79 -12.22 0.15
CA LEU A 58 9.28 -13.24 1.07
C LEU A 58 9.06 -14.57 0.36
N ILE A 59 8.79 -14.50 -0.94
CA ILE A 59 8.76 -15.65 -1.85
C ILE A 59 9.49 -15.28 -3.14
N GLU A 60 10.03 -16.28 -3.85
CA GLU A 60 10.69 -16.08 -5.14
C GLU A 60 9.71 -16.31 -6.31
N PRO A 61 9.87 -15.59 -7.43
CA PRO A 61 9.08 -15.82 -8.64
C PRO A 61 9.47 -17.18 -9.27
N THR A 62 8.55 -17.80 -10.01
CA THR A 62 8.86 -18.97 -10.83
C THR A 62 9.62 -18.55 -12.09
N SER A 63 9.21 -17.42 -12.71
CA SER A 63 9.93 -16.79 -13.81
C SER A 63 9.60 -15.29 -13.87
N GLY A 64 10.33 -14.55 -14.67
CA GLY A 64 10.21 -13.10 -14.80
C GLY A 64 11.14 -12.36 -13.83
N GLN A 65 10.99 -11.04 -13.78
CA GLN A 65 11.87 -10.16 -12.98
C GLN A 65 11.07 -9.08 -12.27
N LEU A 66 11.54 -8.75 -11.07
CA LEU A 66 11.08 -7.61 -10.27
C LEU A 66 12.28 -6.71 -9.99
N LEU A 67 12.22 -5.47 -10.49
CA LEU A 67 13.26 -4.49 -10.30
C LEU A 67 12.72 -3.28 -9.52
N ILE A 68 13.55 -2.73 -8.64
CA ILE A 68 13.32 -1.47 -7.94
C ILE A 68 14.51 -0.56 -8.25
N ASP A 69 14.24 0.64 -8.78
CA ASP A 69 15.28 1.57 -9.26
C ASP A 69 16.25 0.92 -10.27
N GLY A 70 15.76 -0.03 -11.09
CA GLY A 70 16.54 -0.77 -12.09
C GLY A 70 17.38 -1.92 -11.55
N GLU A 71 17.41 -2.15 -10.24
CA GLU A 71 18.09 -3.29 -9.60
C GLU A 71 17.10 -4.37 -9.16
N PRO A 72 17.50 -5.64 -9.05
CA PRO A 72 16.64 -6.69 -8.50
C PRO A 72 16.07 -6.28 -7.13
N ALA A 73 14.76 -6.44 -6.95
CA ALA A 73 14.08 -6.10 -5.71
C ALA A 73 14.76 -6.80 -4.52
N ASP A 74 15.25 -6.03 -3.56
CA ASP A 74 15.89 -6.52 -2.33
C ASP A 74 15.56 -5.57 -1.17
N PRO A 75 14.77 -6.01 -0.15
CA PRO A 75 14.38 -5.16 0.97
C PRO A 75 15.56 -4.73 1.86
N ARG A 76 16.74 -5.36 1.72
CA ARG A 76 17.96 -4.95 2.42
C ARG A 76 18.64 -3.74 1.76
N LYS A 77 18.40 -3.53 0.47
CA LYS A 77 18.98 -2.45 -0.34
C LYS A 77 18.02 -1.30 -0.53
N HIS A 78 16.73 -1.59 -0.66
CA HIS A 78 15.68 -0.61 -0.94
C HIS A 78 14.90 -0.28 0.33
N SER A 79 14.55 1.00 0.50
CA SER A 79 13.75 1.45 1.64
C SER A 79 12.28 1.10 1.42
N ILE A 80 11.91 -0.14 1.78
CA ILE A 80 10.55 -0.66 1.63
C ILE A 80 9.90 -0.76 3.01
N SER A 81 8.65 -0.29 3.14
CA SER A 81 7.78 -0.60 4.26
C SER A 81 6.59 -1.41 3.78
N PHE A 82 6.08 -2.32 4.63
CA PHE A 82 4.94 -3.16 4.30
C PHE A 82 3.90 -3.12 5.43
N VAL A 83 2.66 -2.81 5.06
CA VAL A 83 1.47 -2.91 5.91
C VAL A 83 0.70 -4.16 5.49
N PHE A 84 0.71 -5.17 6.36
CA PHE A 84 0.00 -6.43 6.15
C PHE A 84 -1.50 -6.28 6.38
N GLN A 85 -2.30 -7.17 5.80
CA GLN A 85 -3.75 -7.22 5.98
C GLN A 85 -4.16 -7.43 7.44
N GLN A 86 -3.46 -8.33 8.13
CA GLN A 86 -3.65 -8.53 9.57
C GLN A 86 -2.70 -7.64 10.37
N PRO A 87 -3.17 -6.99 11.43
CA PRO A 87 -2.32 -6.25 12.32
C PRO A 87 -1.16 -7.12 12.84
N SER A 88 0.05 -6.59 12.74
CA SER A 88 1.28 -7.27 13.18
C SER A 88 1.93 -6.50 14.32
N SER A 89 1.15 -6.25 15.37
CA SER A 89 1.61 -5.56 16.57
C SER A 89 2.44 -6.47 17.48
N TYR A 90 3.33 -5.85 18.24
CA TYR A 90 4.10 -6.53 19.29
C TYR A 90 3.42 -6.25 20.63
N GLU A 91 2.83 -7.25 21.24
CA GLU A 91 2.02 -7.14 22.47
C GLU A 91 2.75 -6.50 23.66
N TRP A 92 4.09 -6.56 23.68
CA TRP A 92 4.96 -6.02 24.70
C TRP A 92 5.46 -4.60 24.45
N GLN A 93 5.04 -3.96 23.37
CA GLN A 93 5.39 -2.59 23.02
C GLN A 93 4.18 -1.67 23.11
N THR A 94 4.38 -0.47 23.62
CA THR A 94 3.39 0.61 23.57
C THR A 94 3.25 1.15 22.14
N VAL A 95 2.20 1.91 21.88
CA VAL A 95 2.00 2.61 20.58
C VAL A 95 3.24 3.41 20.19
N GLU A 96 3.79 4.19 21.11
CA GLU A 96 5.00 4.99 20.84
C GLU A 96 6.21 4.13 20.51
N GLU A 97 6.40 3.03 21.21
CA GLU A 97 7.50 2.09 20.97
C GLU A 97 7.38 1.41 19.61
N HIS A 98 6.16 1.10 19.16
CA HIS A 98 5.89 0.60 17.80
C HIS A 98 6.35 1.58 16.74
N ILE A 99 5.99 2.86 16.88
CA ILE A 99 6.41 3.91 15.93
C ILE A 99 7.94 4.05 15.93
N LYS A 100 8.56 4.02 17.12
CA LYS A 100 10.02 4.14 17.29
C LYS A 100 10.82 2.91 16.84
N PHE A 101 10.19 1.75 16.74
CA PHE A 101 10.89 0.47 16.54
C PHE A 101 11.78 0.48 15.28
N GLY A 102 11.20 0.75 14.12
CA GLY A 102 11.95 0.79 12.85
C GLY A 102 12.99 1.91 12.81
N LEU A 103 12.69 3.06 13.41
CA LEU A 103 13.60 4.20 13.48
C LEU A 103 14.87 3.88 14.28
N LYS A 104 14.73 3.13 15.38
CA LYS A 104 15.86 2.62 16.19
C LYS A 104 16.73 1.65 15.37
N ILE A 105 16.11 0.76 14.58
CA ILE A 105 16.84 -0.19 13.70
C ILE A 105 17.66 0.57 12.65
N LYS A 106 17.11 1.64 12.07
CA LYS A 106 17.83 2.54 11.13
C LYS A 106 18.94 3.34 11.80
N LYS A 107 19.10 3.26 13.14
CA LYS A 107 20.11 3.99 13.93
C LYS A 107 20.07 5.52 13.70
N LEU A 108 18.87 6.08 13.57
CA LEU A 108 18.68 7.53 13.49
C LEU A 108 19.07 8.20 14.80
N SER A 109 19.35 9.51 14.77
CA SER A 109 19.61 10.29 15.98
C SER A 109 18.38 10.31 16.89
N LYS A 110 18.58 10.49 18.20
CA LYS A 110 17.48 10.58 19.17
C LYS A 110 16.50 11.68 18.81
N ASP A 111 16.99 12.84 18.38
CA ASP A 111 16.16 13.99 18.01
C ASP A 111 15.31 13.69 16.79
N GLU A 112 15.87 13.00 15.77
CA GLU A 112 15.12 12.62 14.56
C GLU A 112 14.07 11.54 14.88
N ILE A 113 14.38 10.58 15.76
CA ILE A 113 13.43 9.56 16.22
C ILE A 113 12.25 10.25 16.91
N GLU A 114 12.53 11.17 17.85
CA GLU A 114 11.49 11.86 18.60
C GLU A 114 10.62 12.71 17.67
N LYS A 115 11.24 13.51 16.81
CA LYS A 115 10.55 14.36 15.83
C LYS A 115 9.60 13.57 14.94
N ARG A 116 10.06 12.45 14.36
CA ARG A 116 9.22 11.59 13.52
C ARG A 116 8.11 10.93 14.31
N THR A 117 8.41 10.47 15.52
CA THR A 117 7.44 9.83 16.39
C THR A 117 6.29 10.78 16.75
N GLU A 118 6.60 11.99 17.23
CA GLU A 118 5.59 13.01 17.55
C GLU A 118 4.73 13.36 16.32
N ARG A 119 5.37 13.52 15.17
CA ARG A 119 4.66 13.80 13.92
C ARG A 119 3.66 12.68 13.57
N ILE A 120 4.11 11.42 13.62
CA ILE A 120 3.25 10.28 13.26
C ILE A 120 2.13 10.07 14.29
N LEU A 121 2.41 10.18 15.57
CA LEU A 121 1.39 10.10 16.62
C LEU A 121 0.27 11.11 16.39
N LYS A 122 0.65 12.34 16.05
CA LYS A 122 -0.32 13.40 15.74
C LYS A 122 -1.12 13.11 14.45
N LEU A 123 -0.44 12.72 13.37
CA LEU A 123 -1.06 12.42 12.08
C LEU A 123 -2.03 11.23 12.14
N MET A 124 -1.70 10.22 12.92
CA MET A 124 -2.52 9.02 13.10
C MET A 124 -3.56 9.16 14.22
N ALA A 125 -3.71 10.33 14.83
CA ALA A 125 -4.60 10.57 16.00
C ALA A 125 -4.29 9.61 17.17
N LEU A 126 -3.02 9.27 17.39
CA LEU A 126 -2.55 8.32 18.40
C LEU A 126 -1.92 8.98 19.63
N THR A 127 -1.89 10.31 19.71
CA THR A 127 -1.19 11.05 20.79
C THR A 127 -1.66 10.62 22.17
N GLU A 128 -2.96 10.53 22.40
CA GLU A 128 -3.55 10.13 23.69
C GLU A 128 -3.35 8.64 24.01
N LEU A 129 -3.07 7.84 22.98
CA LEU A 129 -2.86 6.39 23.11
C LEU A 129 -1.38 6.01 23.16
N ARG A 130 -0.46 6.98 23.20
CA ARG A 130 0.99 6.74 23.07
C ARG A 130 1.59 5.71 24.02
N HIS A 131 1.04 5.60 25.24
CA HIS A 131 1.51 4.67 26.27
C HIS A 131 0.64 3.42 26.42
N VAL A 132 -0.38 3.27 25.56
CA VAL A 132 -1.31 2.13 25.58
C VAL A 132 -0.67 0.95 24.85
N TYR A 133 -0.96 -0.27 25.32
CA TYR A 133 -0.52 -1.51 24.69
C TYR A 133 -1.56 -2.03 23.67
N PRO A 134 -1.15 -2.80 22.64
CA PRO A 134 -2.04 -3.29 21.59
C PRO A 134 -3.31 -3.97 22.08
N ARG A 135 -3.21 -4.82 23.12
CA ARG A 135 -4.34 -5.54 23.72
C ARG A 135 -5.45 -4.62 24.30
N GLU A 136 -5.14 -3.35 24.49
CA GLU A 136 -6.06 -2.35 25.05
C GLU A 136 -6.64 -1.45 23.94
N LEU A 137 -6.19 -1.63 22.69
CA LEU A 137 -6.61 -0.86 21.54
C LEU A 137 -7.83 -1.50 20.88
N SER A 138 -8.64 -0.67 20.20
CA SER A 138 -9.59 -1.15 19.20
C SER A 138 -8.82 -1.66 17.97
N VAL A 139 -9.44 -2.53 17.18
CA VAL A 139 -8.88 -3.03 15.91
C VAL A 139 -8.50 -1.87 14.98
N SER A 140 -9.33 -0.83 14.92
CA SER A 140 -9.06 0.37 14.11
C SER A 140 -7.82 1.12 14.63
N SER A 141 -7.68 1.30 15.94
CA SER A 141 -6.53 1.99 16.53
C SER A 141 -5.24 1.18 16.37
N GLU A 142 -5.31 -0.14 16.50
CA GLU A 142 -4.18 -1.01 16.24
C GLU A 142 -3.70 -0.89 14.79
N GLN A 143 -4.62 -0.85 13.84
CA GLN A 143 -4.29 -0.67 12.44
C GLN A 143 -3.68 0.73 12.15
N GLN A 144 -4.15 1.79 12.82
CA GLN A 144 -3.52 3.10 12.78
C GLN A 144 -2.05 3.05 13.23
N VAL A 145 -1.76 2.30 14.29
CA VAL A 145 -0.38 2.10 14.78
C VAL A 145 0.48 1.43 13.72
N ILE A 146 -0.03 0.39 13.05
CA ILE A 146 0.72 -0.34 12.01
C ILE A 146 0.99 0.56 10.80
N ILE A 147 -0.01 1.30 10.34
CA ILE A 147 0.15 2.27 9.24
C ILE A 147 1.13 3.37 9.64
N GLY A 148 0.99 3.93 10.85
CA GLY A 148 1.89 4.95 11.38
C GLY A 148 3.34 4.46 11.48
N ARG A 149 3.56 3.24 11.95
CA ARG A 149 4.88 2.59 12.00
C ARG A 149 5.53 2.51 10.63
N ALA A 150 4.76 2.15 9.60
CA ALA A 150 5.26 2.07 8.23
C ALA A 150 5.66 3.44 7.68
N PHE A 151 4.84 4.47 7.88
CA PHE A 151 5.13 5.84 7.44
C PHE A 151 6.27 6.49 8.22
N ALA A 152 6.45 6.18 9.52
CA ALA A 152 7.54 6.72 10.33
C ALA A 152 8.91 6.49 9.69
N MET A 153 9.06 5.39 8.96
CA MET A 153 10.29 5.02 8.27
C MET A 153 10.63 5.94 7.10
N TYR A 154 9.71 6.78 6.62
CA TYR A 154 9.81 7.55 5.38
C TYR A 154 10.30 6.66 4.23
N PRO A 155 9.52 5.64 3.87
CA PRO A 155 9.94 4.67 2.87
C PRO A 155 9.93 5.27 1.46
N ASP A 156 10.84 4.82 0.60
CA ASP A 156 10.79 5.13 -0.83
C ASP A 156 9.67 4.37 -1.53
N LEU A 157 9.36 3.16 -1.04
CA LEU A 157 8.28 2.30 -1.51
C LEU A 157 7.47 1.78 -0.32
N LEU A 158 6.19 2.10 -0.30
CA LEU A 158 5.23 1.62 0.69
C LEU A 158 4.28 0.62 0.03
N LEU A 159 4.22 -0.58 0.57
CA LEU A 159 3.32 -1.64 0.15
C LEU A 159 2.22 -1.77 1.20
N MET A 160 0.96 -1.79 0.77
CA MET A 160 -0.19 -1.91 1.67
C MET A 160 -1.15 -2.98 1.15
N ASP A 161 -1.42 -3.98 1.96
CA ASP A 161 -2.32 -5.10 1.62
C ASP A 161 -3.62 -4.99 2.41
N GLU A 162 -4.69 -4.51 1.77
CA GLU A 162 -6.03 -4.31 2.35
C GLU A 162 -6.03 -3.64 3.74
N PRO A 163 -5.33 -2.49 3.92
CA PRO A 163 -5.03 -1.95 5.25
C PRO A 163 -6.25 -1.44 6.02
N TYR A 164 -7.40 -1.27 5.35
CA TYR A 164 -8.62 -0.75 5.98
C TYR A 164 -9.72 -1.79 6.18
N GLY A 165 -9.44 -3.08 5.92
CA GLY A 165 -10.45 -4.14 5.90
C GLY A 165 -11.27 -4.36 7.18
N HIS A 166 -10.77 -3.89 8.33
CA HIS A 166 -11.41 -4.08 9.64
C HIS A 166 -11.80 -2.76 10.32
N MET A 167 -11.81 -1.65 9.57
CA MET A 167 -12.11 -0.32 10.11
C MET A 167 -13.57 0.06 9.92
N ASP A 168 -14.10 0.84 10.87
CA ASP A 168 -15.36 1.54 10.67
C ASP A 168 -15.22 2.62 9.59
N LEU A 169 -16.35 2.96 8.96
CA LEU A 169 -16.40 3.85 7.80
C LEU A 169 -15.82 5.24 8.08
N LYS A 170 -16.07 5.80 9.27
CA LYS A 170 -15.60 7.14 9.63
C LYS A 170 -14.08 7.17 9.78
N MET A 171 -13.52 6.18 10.45
CA MET A 171 -12.07 6.07 10.64
C MET A 171 -11.36 5.78 9.33
N ARG A 172 -11.97 4.96 8.46
CA ARG A 172 -11.43 4.69 7.13
C ARG A 172 -11.27 5.97 6.32
N PHE A 173 -12.31 6.78 6.17
CA PHE A 173 -12.22 8.06 5.44
C PHE A 173 -11.17 9.00 6.03
N TYR A 174 -11.11 9.09 7.37
CA TYR A 174 -10.07 9.87 8.02
C TYR A 174 -8.66 9.41 7.61
N LEU A 175 -8.40 8.11 7.63
CA LEU A 175 -7.09 7.57 7.29
C LEU A 175 -6.77 7.64 5.80
N GLU A 176 -7.76 7.50 4.92
CA GLU A 176 -7.60 7.73 3.49
C GLU A 176 -7.09 9.14 3.22
N ASP A 177 -7.68 10.16 3.85
CA ASP A 177 -7.23 11.55 3.74
C ASP A 177 -5.81 11.74 4.29
N GLU A 178 -5.52 11.20 5.47
CA GLU A 178 -4.21 11.29 6.08
C GLU A 178 -3.12 10.58 5.26
N VAL A 179 -3.42 9.40 4.72
CA VAL A 179 -2.50 8.67 3.83
C VAL A 179 -2.22 9.46 2.57
N VAL A 180 -3.23 10.06 1.94
CA VAL A 180 -3.04 10.94 0.78
C VAL A 180 -2.16 12.14 1.14
N ARG A 181 -2.43 12.79 2.28
CA ARG A 181 -1.65 13.93 2.73
C ARG A 181 -0.19 13.59 2.97
N ILE A 182 0.08 12.49 3.69
CA ILE A 182 1.44 12.01 3.97
C ILE A 182 2.15 11.61 2.67
N TRP A 183 1.45 10.91 1.77
CA TRP A 183 1.99 10.55 0.47
C TRP A 183 2.43 11.77 -0.34
N GLN A 184 1.59 12.79 -0.45
CA GLN A 184 1.92 14.04 -1.15
C GLN A 184 3.11 14.77 -0.50
N GLU A 185 3.19 14.74 0.83
CA GLU A 185 4.25 15.41 1.58
C GLU A 185 5.60 14.70 1.52
N LEU A 186 5.60 13.36 1.55
CA LEU A 186 6.82 12.55 1.54
C LEU A 186 7.29 12.19 0.13
N GLY A 187 6.41 12.18 -0.86
CA GLY A 187 6.72 11.74 -2.23
C GLY A 187 7.04 10.23 -2.33
N SER A 188 6.62 9.42 -1.36
CA SER A 188 6.79 7.97 -1.39
C SER A 188 6.03 7.35 -2.55
N THR A 189 6.57 6.28 -3.16
CA THR A 189 5.81 5.46 -4.10
C THR A 189 4.93 4.51 -3.31
N ILE A 190 3.64 4.39 -3.63
CA ILE A 190 2.71 3.51 -2.93
C ILE A 190 2.13 2.47 -3.90
N ILE A 191 2.17 1.20 -3.50
CA ILE A 191 1.38 0.13 -4.11
C ILE A 191 0.38 -0.34 -3.07
N PHE A 192 -0.89 -0.08 -3.35
CA PHE A 192 -2.01 -0.32 -2.45
C PHE A 192 -2.92 -1.41 -3.01
N ILE A 193 -3.11 -2.48 -2.28
CA ILE A 193 -4.04 -3.55 -2.64
C ILE A 193 -5.35 -3.34 -1.90
N THR A 194 -6.44 -3.42 -2.62
CA THR A 194 -7.79 -3.43 -2.04
C THR A 194 -8.76 -4.21 -2.93
N HIS A 195 -9.83 -4.71 -2.33
CA HIS A 195 -11.00 -5.20 -3.04
C HIS A 195 -12.12 -4.13 -3.12
N ASN A 196 -11.94 -3.00 -2.43
CA ASN A 196 -12.89 -1.88 -2.42
C ASN A 196 -12.55 -0.91 -3.55
N ILE A 197 -13.42 -0.84 -4.56
CA ILE A 197 -13.21 0.01 -5.74
C ILE A 197 -13.31 1.50 -5.39
N GLU A 198 -14.14 1.87 -4.40
CA GLU A 198 -14.25 3.24 -3.95
C GLU A 198 -12.93 3.74 -3.35
N GLU A 199 -12.27 2.94 -2.50
CA GLU A 199 -10.91 3.22 -2.01
C GLU A 199 -9.92 3.40 -3.15
N ALA A 200 -9.95 2.50 -4.15
CA ALA A 200 -9.05 2.57 -5.28
C ALA A 200 -9.24 3.86 -6.09
N VAL A 201 -10.48 4.25 -6.38
CA VAL A 201 -10.78 5.52 -7.08
C VAL A 201 -10.44 6.73 -6.21
N TYR A 202 -10.63 6.65 -4.89
CA TYR A 202 -10.33 7.75 -3.97
C TYR A 202 -8.83 8.00 -3.83
N LEU A 203 -8.04 6.95 -3.69
CA LEU A 203 -6.62 7.02 -3.34
C LEU A 203 -5.67 7.09 -4.55
N ALA A 204 -5.95 6.34 -5.62
CA ALA A 204 -4.95 6.10 -6.67
C ALA A 204 -4.81 7.24 -7.69
N GLU A 205 -3.63 7.34 -8.32
CA GLU A 205 -3.45 8.01 -9.60
C GLU A 205 -3.78 7.05 -10.76
N ARG A 206 -3.57 5.74 -10.54
CA ARG A 206 -3.83 4.68 -11.50
C ARG A 206 -4.28 3.41 -10.78
N VAL A 207 -5.26 2.72 -11.37
CA VAL A 207 -5.77 1.44 -10.88
C VAL A 207 -5.41 0.34 -11.87
N LEU A 208 -4.73 -0.69 -11.36
CA LEU A 208 -4.39 -1.91 -12.10
C LEU A 208 -5.42 -2.99 -11.76
N ILE A 209 -6.10 -3.52 -12.77
CA ILE A 209 -7.16 -4.51 -12.60
C ILE A 209 -6.63 -5.90 -12.97
N LEU A 210 -6.69 -6.83 -12.02
CA LEU A 210 -6.29 -8.22 -12.21
C LEU A 210 -7.49 -9.11 -12.53
N THR A 211 -7.24 -10.17 -13.32
CA THR A 211 -8.21 -11.24 -13.58
C THR A 211 -8.27 -12.24 -12.41
N ASN A 212 -9.18 -13.22 -12.50
CA ASN A 212 -9.12 -14.44 -11.68
C ASN A 212 -7.82 -15.23 -11.97
N LYS A 213 -7.50 -16.21 -11.09
CA LYS A 213 -6.35 -17.12 -11.30
C LYS A 213 -6.49 -17.92 -12.60
N PRO A 214 -5.38 -18.07 -13.31
CA PRO A 214 -4.11 -17.38 -13.14
C PRO A 214 -4.26 -15.88 -13.46
N ALA A 215 -3.79 -15.04 -12.54
CA ALA A 215 -4.01 -13.61 -12.65
C ALA A 215 -3.13 -12.99 -13.74
N LYS A 216 -3.78 -12.24 -14.62
CA LYS A 216 -3.19 -11.35 -15.63
C LYS A 216 -3.67 -9.93 -15.41
N ILE A 217 -2.97 -8.97 -15.97
CA ILE A 217 -3.49 -7.61 -16.06
C ILE A 217 -4.63 -7.61 -17.06
N ARG A 218 -5.79 -7.19 -16.60
CA ARG A 218 -6.96 -7.00 -17.45
C ARG A 218 -6.96 -5.64 -18.10
N GLU A 219 -6.73 -4.61 -17.30
CA GLU A 219 -6.74 -3.22 -17.75
C GLU A 219 -6.05 -2.31 -16.72
N GLU A 220 -5.57 -1.16 -17.19
CA GLU A 220 -5.06 -0.06 -16.36
C GLU A 220 -5.97 1.15 -16.56
N VAL A 221 -6.48 1.73 -15.48
CA VAL A 221 -7.36 2.89 -15.51
C VAL A 221 -6.67 4.06 -14.81
N LEU A 222 -6.46 5.16 -15.54
CA LEU A 222 -5.98 6.42 -14.97
C LEU A 222 -7.12 7.14 -14.25
N ILE A 223 -6.83 7.65 -13.05
CA ILE A 223 -7.78 8.40 -12.25
C ILE A 223 -7.46 9.89 -12.37
N ASP A 224 -7.93 10.51 -13.42
CA ASP A 224 -7.76 11.95 -13.69
C ASP A 224 -8.84 12.76 -12.95
N LEU A 225 -8.75 12.75 -11.62
CA LEU A 225 -9.59 13.53 -10.72
C LEU A 225 -8.72 14.40 -9.82
N PRO A 226 -9.07 15.70 -9.66
CA PRO A 226 -8.37 16.58 -8.73
C PRO A 226 -8.53 16.11 -7.28
N ARG A 227 -7.63 16.54 -6.41
CA ARG A 227 -7.71 16.29 -4.96
C ARG A 227 -8.02 17.58 -4.21
N PRO A 228 -8.79 17.59 -3.12
CA PRO A 228 -9.46 16.41 -2.52
C PRO A 228 -10.58 15.86 -3.43
N ARG A 229 -10.77 14.54 -3.45
CA ARG A 229 -11.80 13.89 -4.27
C ARG A 229 -13.12 13.85 -3.53
N ASP A 230 -14.21 14.14 -4.26
CA ASP A 230 -15.57 14.01 -3.77
C ASP A 230 -16.19 12.70 -4.32
N VAL A 231 -16.56 11.80 -3.43
CA VAL A 231 -17.17 10.52 -3.79
C VAL A 231 -18.54 10.67 -4.47
N THR A 232 -19.15 11.86 -4.36
CA THR A 232 -20.44 12.21 -4.99
C THR A 232 -20.27 12.85 -6.38
N ASP A 233 -19.04 13.16 -6.79
CA ASP A 233 -18.76 13.71 -8.11
C ASP A 233 -19.19 12.73 -9.20
N PRO A 234 -19.93 13.17 -10.25
CA PRO A 234 -20.35 12.31 -11.36
C PRO A 234 -19.20 11.56 -12.04
N LYS A 235 -18.01 12.18 -12.20
CA LYS A 235 -16.83 11.53 -12.78
C LYS A 235 -16.26 10.45 -11.85
N PHE A 236 -16.29 10.68 -10.52
CA PHE A 236 -15.90 9.67 -9.55
C PHE A 236 -16.81 8.44 -9.64
N ILE A 237 -18.13 8.67 -9.70
CA ILE A 237 -19.13 7.61 -9.82
C ILE A 237 -18.97 6.85 -11.15
N GLU A 238 -18.66 7.56 -12.24
CA GLU A 238 -18.41 6.95 -13.55
C GLU A 238 -17.17 6.03 -13.52
N LEU A 239 -16.03 6.50 -13.00
CA LEU A 239 -14.81 5.71 -12.87
C LEU A 239 -15.02 4.49 -11.98
N ARG A 240 -15.72 4.65 -10.84
CA ARG A 240 -16.08 3.53 -9.97
C ARG A 240 -16.92 2.49 -10.71
N ARG A 241 -17.91 2.92 -11.52
CA ARG A 241 -18.75 2.03 -12.33
C ARG A 241 -17.92 1.33 -13.41
N GLN A 242 -17.05 2.06 -14.12
CA GLN A 242 -16.15 1.51 -15.12
C GLN A 242 -15.30 0.39 -14.52
N ILE A 243 -14.57 0.65 -13.43
CA ILE A 243 -13.70 -0.33 -12.79
C ILE A 243 -14.52 -1.53 -12.28
N THR A 244 -15.70 -1.29 -11.69
CA THR A 244 -16.61 -2.36 -11.24
C THR A 244 -16.98 -3.30 -12.38
N SER A 245 -17.28 -2.76 -13.58
CA SER A 245 -17.66 -3.55 -14.74
C SER A 245 -16.52 -4.41 -15.31
N LEU A 246 -15.28 -4.01 -15.05
CA LEU A 246 -14.08 -4.73 -15.48
C LEU A 246 -13.72 -5.90 -14.55
N ILE A 247 -14.20 -5.91 -13.31
CA ILE A 247 -13.94 -6.99 -12.36
C ILE A 247 -15.04 -8.05 -12.48
N ARG A 248 -14.64 -9.27 -12.83
CA ARG A 248 -15.53 -10.43 -12.76
C ARG A 248 -15.30 -11.13 -11.43
N TRP A 249 -16.27 -11.04 -10.52
CA TRP A 249 -16.20 -11.58 -9.17
C TRP A 249 -16.44 -13.09 -9.10
N TRP A 250 -16.89 -13.74 -10.17
CA TRP A 250 -17.21 -15.18 -10.29
C TRP A 250 -16.67 -15.79 -11.57
#